data_5a4a87bdf24d0bfe688d2c5c2a3eb0cb
#
_entry.id   5a4a87bdf24d0bfe688d2c5c2a3eb0cb
#
_cell.length_a   1.000
_cell.length_b   1.000
_cell.length_c   1.000
_cell.angle_alpha   90.00
_cell.angle_beta   90.00
_cell.angle_gamma   90.00
#
_symmetry.space_group_name_H-M   'P 1'
#
loop_
_entity.id
_entity.type
_entity.pdbx_description
1 polymer ?
#
loop_
_entity_poly.entity_id
_entity_poly.type
_entity_poly.pdbx_seq_one_letter_code
_entity_poly.pdbx_strand_id
1 'polypeptide(L)'
;MTRIQKFAQVAVVALLAVLAISVALPASAHAQSDATAQRIFRIGMDSSWAPKLSQTLFDSIGPRLTASPAHHAAGDWVTKMYKEWGIEAKKEQYGTWRGWRRGTSHIDLMQPRVRSLEGTMLAWSPGTNGRPVTAEAIILPKFVDSTEFVKWLPQARGKIVLLSPSFPTCRPSEDWLKFATAESMARMDTTIALMNREWAVMTDATGRPDSTKLYRGTGYSLALGTGTLGTRLEKAGVAGMISSRNKLSGFTNPFAGANGGGRGGAGGGRGGRGGAGGSAGTGSMRGGGPGAAGTAANAGRGGFGGGPGGAGGWGVIEIFESYNTIAPAVTLMCEDYSLVYRLAENKQRPMVRLDLDASLLGEQPTFNVIGQIKGTEKPNEYVMLSAHFDSWDGGSGATDNGTGTMMAMEAMRILKLAYPKPKRTIMVGHWASEEQGLNGSTAFTADHPEVMKGLQALFNQDNGTGRVQSLSSSGLTDIGPHLKSWYGILPSFFTDSMSSNVVSWSFNDVPTGNPGGTDGAVFACFATPSIGMGAVGWNYSTYTWHTNRDTYDKVVMDDLKHNATLAALMVYAASEDPTFISREKSPGQWPANWPANCGTPPRSTKPRL
;
A
#
# COMPACT_ATOMS: atom_id res chain seq x y z
N MET A 1 75.72 4.09 -20.34
CA MET A 1 74.61 3.20 -20.06
C MET A 1 74.55 2.09 -21.06
N THR A 2 74.90 0.89 -20.65
CA THR A 2 75.03 -0.27 -21.51
C THR A 2 73.66 -0.84 -21.90
N ARG A 3 73.56 -1.49 -23.07
CA ARG A 3 72.36 -2.12 -23.62
C ARG A 3 71.59 -3.01 -22.61
N ILE A 4 72.31 -3.57 -21.65
CA ILE A 4 71.75 -4.44 -20.57
C ILE A 4 70.91 -3.62 -19.56
N GLN A 5 71.26 -2.37 -19.25
CA GLN A 5 70.47 -1.51 -18.33
C GLN A 5 69.13 -1.08 -18.93
N LYS A 6 69.05 -0.91 -20.29
CA LYS A 6 67.79 -0.58 -20.95
C LYS A 6 66.80 -1.76 -20.99
N PHE A 7 67.30 -3.01 -21.08
CA PHE A 7 66.46 -4.19 -21.03
C PHE A 7 65.87 -4.44 -19.62
N ALA A 8 66.63 -4.17 -18.57
CA ALA A 8 66.15 -4.32 -17.18
C ALA A 8 65.06 -3.27 -16.85
N GLN A 9 65.16 -2.05 -17.31
CA GLN A 9 64.13 -1.02 -17.10
C GLN A 9 62.82 -1.29 -17.86
N VAL A 10 62.91 -1.84 -19.09
CA VAL A 10 61.71 -2.22 -19.87
C VAL A 10 61.01 -3.43 -19.22
N ALA A 11 61.74 -4.39 -18.66
CA ALA A 11 61.17 -5.56 -17.99
C ALA A 11 60.46 -5.19 -16.65
N VAL A 12 61.02 -4.25 -15.87
CA VAL A 12 60.40 -3.78 -14.62
C VAL A 12 59.15 -2.96 -14.88
N VAL A 13 59.15 -2.12 -15.94
CA VAL A 13 57.95 -1.33 -16.33
C VAL A 13 56.85 -2.26 -16.86
N ALA A 14 57.18 -3.30 -17.61
CA ALA A 14 56.23 -4.28 -18.09
C ALA A 14 55.63 -5.13 -16.93
N LEU A 15 56.45 -5.50 -15.91
CA LEU A 15 55.98 -6.22 -14.74
C LEU A 15 55.09 -5.38 -13.82
N LEU A 16 55.38 -4.09 -13.65
CA LEU A 16 54.53 -3.14 -12.92
C LEU A 16 53.22 -2.82 -13.66
N ALA A 17 53.23 -2.78 -15.02
CA ALA A 17 52.04 -2.64 -15.81
C ALA A 17 51.11 -3.87 -15.73
N VAL A 18 51.67 -5.09 -15.68
CA VAL A 18 50.89 -6.33 -15.49
C VAL A 18 50.37 -6.45 -14.05
N LEU A 19 51.11 -6.00 -13.02
CA LEU A 19 50.58 -5.94 -11.65
C LEU A 19 49.52 -4.84 -11.48
N ALA A 20 49.62 -3.72 -12.18
CA ALA A 20 48.63 -2.66 -12.12
C ALA A 20 47.30 -3.02 -12.83
N ILE A 21 47.36 -3.89 -13.85
CA ILE A 21 46.18 -4.41 -14.56
C ILE A 21 45.45 -5.47 -13.72
N SER A 22 46.13 -6.14 -12.75
CA SER A 22 45.52 -7.16 -11.88
C SER A 22 44.73 -6.58 -10.72
N VAL A 23 44.74 -5.26 -10.49
CA VAL A 23 44.06 -4.61 -9.34
C VAL A 23 42.82 -3.80 -9.75
N ALA A 24 42.54 -3.66 -11.05
CA ALA A 24 41.40 -2.92 -11.57
C ALA A 24 40.48 -3.77 -12.44
N LEU A 25 40.05 -4.93 -11.94
CA LEU A 25 38.84 -5.56 -12.47
C LEU A 25 37.66 -4.80 -11.90
N PRO A 26 36.79 -4.21 -12.75
CA PRO A 26 35.62 -3.54 -12.26
C PRO A 26 34.73 -4.54 -11.51
N ALA A 27 34.06 -4.09 -10.45
CA ALA A 27 33.12 -4.88 -9.65
C ALA A 27 32.05 -5.60 -10.50
N SER A 28 31.79 -5.12 -11.72
CA SER A 28 30.93 -5.75 -12.72
C SER A 28 31.42 -7.11 -13.25
N ALA A 29 32.71 -7.41 -13.17
CA ALA A 29 33.25 -8.71 -13.60
C ALA A 29 32.95 -9.84 -12.60
N HIS A 30 32.73 -9.53 -11.34
CA HIS A 30 32.39 -10.53 -10.31
C HIS A 30 30.93 -11.02 -10.45
N ALA A 31 29.99 -10.17 -10.90
CA ALA A 31 28.60 -10.54 -11.10
C ALA A 31 28.40 -11.56 -12.24
N GLN A 32 29.28 -11.55 -13.23
CA GLN A 32 29.24 -12.50 -14.36
C GLN A 32 29.82 -13.88 -14.03
N SER A 33 30.54 -14.03 -12.93
CA SER A 33 31.22 -15.27 -12.52
C SER A 33 30.46 -16.11 -11.50
N ASP A 34 29.47 -15.56 -10.80
CA ASP A 34 28.70 -16.28 -9.78
C ASP A 34 27.66 -17.22 -10.42
N ALA A 35 27.97 -18.51 -10.45
CA ALA A 35 27.12 -19.54 -11.03
C ALA A 35 25.73 -19.65 -10.37
N THR A 36 25.63 -19.36 -9.07
CA THR A 36 24.36 -19.39 -8.32
C THR A 36 23.49 -18.19 -8.72
N ALA A 37 24.07 -16.99 -8.77
CA ALA A 37 23.37 -15.80 -9.21
C ALA A 37 22.86 -15.94 -10.66
N GLN A 38 23.68 -16.50 -11.57
CA GLN A 38 23.27 -16.80 -12.95
C GLN A 38 22.14 -17.84 -13.00
N ARG A 39 22.16 -18.85 -12.13
CA ARG A 39 21.11 -19.86 -12.04
C ARG A 39 19.81 -19.25 -11.52
N ILE A 40 19.88 -18.40 -10.50
CA ILE A 40 18.71 -17.63 -9.99
C ILE A 40 18.10 -16.82 -11.13
N PHE A 41 18.93 -16.07 -11.88
CA PHE A 41 18.49 -15.25 -13.01
C PHE A 41 17.75 -16.07 -14.07
N ARG A 42 18.35 -17.17 -14.54
CA ARG A 42 17.73 -18.04 -15.55
C ARG A 42 16.41 -18.64 -15.09
N ILE A 43 16.34 -19.18 -13.86
CA ILE A 43 15.10 -19.76 -13.34
C ILE A 43 14.01 -18.69 -13.23
N GLY A 44 14.37 -17.50 -12.75
CA GLY A 44 13.41 -16.42 -12.56
C GLY A 44 12.89 -15.82 -13.86
N MET A 45 13.78 -15.59 -14.82
CA MET A 45 13.39 -14.93 -16.07
C MET A 45 12.86 -15.89 -17.13
N ASP A 46 13.46 -17.10 -17.26
CA ASP A 46 13.15 -18.02 -18.37
C ASP A 46 12.08 -19.06 -18.00
N SER A 47 11.92 -19.39 -16.72
CA SER A 47 11.03 -20.47 -16.25
C SER A 47 10.19 -20.06 -15.05
N SER A 48 9.78 -18.80 -14.99
CA SER A 48 8.95 -18.27 -13.90
C SER A 48 7.56 -18.90 -13.85
N TRP A 49 7.12 -19.21 -12.64
CA TRP A 49 5.78 -19.67 -12.35
C TRP A 49 4.83 -18.52 -11.98
N ALA A 50 5.32 -17.28 -11.93
CA ALA A 50 4.52 -16.13 -11.53
C ALA A 50 3.16 -16.03 -12.25
N PRO A 51 3.04 -16.21 -13.59
CA PRO A 51 1.74 -16.15 -14.25
C PRO A 51 0.76 -17.23 -13.76
N LYS A 52 1.24 -18.47 -13.59
CA LYS A 52 0.42 -19.60 -13.11
C LYS A 52 -0.04 -19.42 -11.67
N LEU A 53 0.88 -18.99 -10.80
CA LEU A 53 0.60 -18.73 -9.39
C LEU A 53 -0.39 -17.58 -9.26
N SER A 54 -0.20 -16.50 -10.01
CA SER A 54 -1.07 -15.33 -10.02
C SER A 54 -2.48 -15.67 -10.47
N GLN A 55 -2.63 -16.48 -11.54
CA GLN A 55 -3.95 -16.90 -12.00
C GLN A 55 -4.71 -17.69 -10.91
N THR A 56 -4.03 -18.59 -10.22
CA THR A 56 -4.65 -19.36 -9.13
C THR A 56 -5.08 -18.47 -7.97
N LEU A 57 -4.20 -17.54 -7.53
CA LEU A 57 -4.51 -16.69 -6.40
C LEU A 57 -5.59 -15.65 -6.72
N PHE A 58 -5.52 -15.01 -7.90
CA PHE A 58 -6.37 -13.86 -8.22
C PHE A 58 -7.71 -14.24 -8.82
N ASP A 59 -7.75 -15.29 -9.67
CA ASP A 59 -8.97 -15.68 -10.36
C ASP A 59 -9.68 -16.84 -9.69
N SER A 60 -8.93 -17.87 -9.22
CA SER A 60 -9.54 -19.09 -8.68
C SER A 60 -9.89 -18.94 -7.19
N ILE A 61 -9.04 -18.30 -6.39
CA ILE A 61 -9.28 -18.04 -4.96
C ILE A 61 -9.96 -16.68 -4.81
N GLY A 62 -9.43 -15.65 -5.45
CA GLY A 62 -10.00 -14.30 -5.47
C GLY A 62 -9.63 -13.46 -4.24
N PRO A 63 -10.54 -12.57 -3.81
CA PRO A 63 -10.30 -11.62 -2.72
C PRO A 63 -10.07 -12.33 -1.39
N ARG A 64 -9.06 -11.88 -0.66
CA ARG A 64 -8.56 -12.52 0.55
C ARG A 64 -8.83 -11.67 1.79
N LEU A 65 -10.06 -11.15 1.89
CA LEU A 65 -10.45 -10.35 3.06
C LEU A 65 -10.18 -11.12 4.34
N THR A 66 -9.51 -10.50 5.28
CA THR A 66 -9.14 -11.11 6.57
C THR A 66 -10.29 -11.89 7.19
N ALA A 67 -10.02 -13.14 7.61
CA ALA A 67 -10.98 -14.06 8.23
C ALA A 67 -12.17 -14.46 7.32
N SER A 68 -12.06 -14.25 5.99
CA SER A 68 -13.01 -14.79 5.03
C SER A 68 -12.67 -16.24 4.64
N PRO A 69 -13.61 -16.99 4.07
CA PRO A 69 -13.32 -18.33 3.53
C PRO A 69 -12.20 -18.33 2.47
N ALA A 70 -12.13 -17.30 1.62
CA ALA A 70 -11.10 -17.18 0.60
C ALA A 70 -9.71 -16.87 1.20
N HIS A 71 -9.64 -16.10 2.30
CA HIS A 71 -8.41 -15.90 3.04
C HIS A 71 -7.86 -17.22 3.60
N HIS A 72 -8.73 -18.07 4.16
CA HIS A 72 -8.35 -19.40 4.63
C HIS A 72 -7.88 -20.30 3.49
N ALA A 73 -8.61 -20.33 2.38
CA ALA A 73 -8.25 -21.11 1.19
C ALA A 73 -6.90 -20.67 0.59
N ALA A 74 -6.63 -19.36 0.56
CA ALA A 74 -5.34 -18.81 0.12
C ALA A 74 -4.18 -19.27 1.03
N GLY A 75 -4.35 -19.19 2.36
CA GLY A 75 -3.34 -19.66 3.31
C GLY A 75 -3.05 -21.15 3.20
N ASP A 76 -4.08 -21.97 2.98
CA ASP A 76 -3.93 -23.41 2.76
C ASP A 76 -3.19 -23.68 1.44
N TRP A 77 -3.54 -22.97 0.37
CA TRP A 77 -2.89 -23.10 -0.91
C TRP A 77 -1.42 -22.67 -0.89
N VAL A 78 -1.09 -21.51 -0.31
CA VAL A 78 0.31 -21.04 -0.18
C VAL A 78 1.12 -22.06 0.61
N THR A 79 0.60 -22.52 1.75
CA THR A 79 1.29 -23.53 2.60
C THR A 79 1.52 -24.83 1.85
N LYS A 80 0.51 -25.30 1.07
CA LYS A 80 0.61 -26.50 0.23
C LYS A 80 1.69 -26.34 -0.83
N MET A 81 1.71 -25.22 -1.56
CA MET A 81 2.70 -24.96 -2.61
C MET A 81 4.13 -24.99 -2.07
N TYR A 82 4.38 -24.36 -0.91
CA TYR A 82 5.70 -24.42 -0.29
C TYR A 82 6.12 -25.85 0.07
N LYS A 83 5.22 -26.63 0.65
CA LYS A 83 5.50 -28.04 0.98
C LYS A 83 5.80 -28.89 -0.26
N GLU A 84 5.08 -28.67 -1.35
CA GLU A 84 5.33 -29.34 -2.64
C GLU A 84 6.72 -28.98 -3.21
N TRP A 85 7.20 -27.76 -2.97
CA TRP A 85 8.55 -27.36 -3.36
C TRP A 85 9.63 -27.82 -2.36
N GLY A 86 9.27 -28.52 -1.31
CA GLY A 86 10.20 -28.95 -0.25
C GLY A 86 10.67 -27.82 0.64
N ILE A 87 9.87 -26.76 0.76
CA ILE A 87 10.05 -25.64 1.68
C ILE A 87 9.20 -25.91 2.92
N GLU A 88 9.80 -25.82 4.11
CA GLU A 88 9.04 -25.92 5.35
C GLU A 88 8.09 -24.72 5.46
N ALA A 89 6.79 -24.99 5.70
CA ALA A 89 5.81 -23.92 5.83
C ALA A 89 4.66 -24.29 6.78
N LYS A 90 4.16 -23.28 7.48
CA LYS A 90 3.03 -23.39 8.42
C LYS A 90 2.11 -22.16 8.33
N LYS A 91 0.85 -22.36 8.68
CA LYS A 91 -0.03 -21.27 9.10
C LYS A 91 0.22 -21.05 10.59
N GLU A 92 0.52 -19.83 10.97
CA GLU A 92 0.78 -19.43 12.36
C GLU A 92 -0.35 -18.52 12.83
N GLN A 93 -1.24 -19.08 13.63
CA GLN A 93 -2.37 -18.33 14.18
C GLN A 93 -1.88 -17.33 15.23
N TYR A 94 -2.29 -16.06 15.08
CA TYR A 94 -1.94 -15.00 16.03
C TYR A 94 -3.17 -14.40 16.75
N GLY A 95 -4.38 -14.67 16.26
CA GLY A 95 -5.59 -14.13 16.83
C GLY A 95 -6.85 -14.59 16.13
N THR A 96 -7.90 -13.80 16.26
CA THR A 96 -9.20 -13.98 15.58
C THR A 96 -9.65 -12.66 14.98
N TRP A 97 -10.53 -12.72 13.98
CA TRP A 97 -11.20 -11.56 13.40
C TRP A 97 -12.63 -11.91 13.02
N ARG A 98 -13.48 -10.89 12.87
CA ARG A 98 -14.87 -11.08 12.44
C ARG A 98 -14.91 -11.69 11.05
N GLY A 99 -15.41 -12.92 10.98
CA GLY A 99 -15.54 -13.65 9.73
C GLY A 99 -16.70 -13.15 8.89
N TRP A 100 -16.54 -13.18 7.58
CA TRP A 100 -17.56 -12.72 6.65
C TRP A 100 -17.44 -13.41 5.29
N ARG A 101 -18.58 -13.67 4.68
CA ARG A 101 -18.68 -14.20 3.32
C ARG A 101 -19.48 -13.22 2.47
N ARG A 102 -18.88 -12.76 1.38
CA ARG A 102 -19.56 -12.02 0.32
C ARG A 102 -20.27 -12.97 -0.62
N GLY A 103 -21.51 -12.67 -0.99
CA GLY A 103 -22.20 -13.23 -2.14
C GLY A 103 -22.51 -12.15 -3.19
N THR A 104 -23.64 -12.28 -3.88
CA THR A 104 -24.04 -11.33 -4.92
C THR A 104 -24.59 -10.02 -4.36
N SER A 105 -24.45 -8.94 -5.13
CA SER A 105 -25.00 -7.62 -4.82
C SER A 105 -25.80 -7.12 -6.01
N HIS A 106 -27.12 -6.93 -5.84
CA HIS A 106 -27.96 -6.26 -6.80
C HIS A 106 -28.54 -5.00 -6.18
N ILE A 107 -28.25 -3.87 -6.80
CA ILE A 107 -28.65 -2.55 -6.32
C ILE A 107 -29.38 -1.83 -7.46
N ASP A 108 -30.63 -1.48 -7.25
CA ASP A 108 -31.48 -0.92 -8.30
C ASP A 108 -32.15 0.37 -7.85
N LEU A 109 -32.21 1.37 -8.71
CA LEU A 109 -33.15 2.46 -8.63
C LEU A 109 -34.51 1.96 -9.16
N MET A 110 -35.56 2.06 -8.35
CA MET A 110 -36.89 1.60 -8.71
C MET A 110 -37.80 2.75 -9.12
N GLN A 111 -37.63 3.94 -8.55
CA GLN A 111 -38.35 5.16 -8.85
C GLN A 111 -37.41 6.36 -8.85
N PRO A 112 -37.68 7.38 -9.72
CA PRO A 112 -38.80 7.58 -10.63
C PRO A 112 -38.72 6.73 -11.92
N ARG A 113 -37.63 6.03 -12.17
CA ARG A 113 -37.45 5.10 -13.28
C ARG A 113 -36.60 3.91 -12.85
N VAL A 114 -36.77 2.77 -13.46
CA VAL A 114 -35.96 1.59 -13.18
C VAL A 114 -34.56 1.71 -13.81
N ARG A 115 -33.51 1.42 -13.02
CA ARG A 115 -32.12 1.36 -13.48
C ARG A 115 -31.30 0.52 -12.50
N SER A 116 -30.54 -0.44 -13.01
CA SER A 116 -29.48 -1.08 -12.20
C SER A 116 -28.38 -0.09 -11.91
N LEU A 117 -27.95 -0.05 -10.66
CA LEU A 117 -26.91 0.84 -10.16
C LEU A 117 -25.61 0.05 -10.00
N GLU A 118 -24.51 0.60 -10.50
CA GLU A 118 -23.19 0.00 -10.31
C GLU A 118 -22.70 0.26 -8.88
N GLY A 119 -22.62 -0.82 -8.10
CA GLY A 119 -22.24 -0.75 -6.71
C GLY A 119 -22.05 -2.11 -6.08
N THR A 120 -21.56 -2.13 -4.85
CA THR A 120 -21.34 -3.36 -4.10
C THR A 120 -21.46 -3.14 -2.59
N MET A 121 -21.58 -4.24 -1.84
CA MET A 121 -21.51 -4.20 -0.38
C MET A 121 -20.13 -3.77 0.09
N LEU A 122 -20.11 -3.12 1.24
CA LEU A 122 -18.89 -2.89 2.00
C LEU A 122 -18.45 -4.18 2.70
N ALA A 123 -17.16 -4.29 2.96
CA ALA A 123 -16.63 -5.42 3.71
C ALA A 123 -17.31 -5.51 5.09
N TRP A 124 -17.65 -6.73 5.50
CA TRP A 124 -18.37 -7.06 6.72
C TRP A 124 -19.78 -6.43 6.86
N SER A 125 -20.36 -5.93 5.78
CA SER A 125 -21.76 -5.52 5.78
C SER A 125 -22.68 -6.73 5.95
N PRO A 126 -23.76 -6.65 6.72
CA PRO A 126 -24.82 -7.67 6.66
C PRO A 126 -25.50 -7.66 5.29
N GLY A 127 -25.99 -8.82 4.89
CA GLY A 127 -26.87 -8.97 3.71
C GLY A 127 -28.32 -8.66 4.03
N THR A 128 -29.18 -8.89 3.05
CA THR A 128 -30.65 -8.74 3.18
C THR A 128 -31.37 -10.04 3.54
N ASN A 129 -30.63 -11.09 3.85
CA ASN A 129 -31.16 -12.40 4.27
C ASN A 129 -32.22 -12.99 3.31
N GLY A 130 -31.99 -12.85 2.00
CA GLY A 130 -32.89 -13.33 0.94
C GLY A 130 -34.21 -12.53 0.84
N ARG A 131 -34.33 -11.40 1.51
CA ARG A 131 -35.50 -10.50 1.46
C ARG A 131 -35.05 -9.13 0.99
N PRO A 132 -35.13 -8.82 -0.31
CA PRO A 132 -34.75 -7.52 -0.81
C PRO A 132 -35.43 -6.38 -0.08
N VAL A 133 -34.68 -5.35 0.23
CA VAL A 133 -35.17 -4.14 0.89
C VAL A 133 -35.37 -3.05 -0.16
N THR A 134 -36.57 -2.48 -0.25
CA THR A 134 -36.87 -1.33 -1.11
C THR A 134 -37.30 -0.16 -0.24
N ALA A 135 -36.55 0.95 -0.30
CA ALA A 135 -36.83 2.11 0.53
C ALA A 135 -36.46 3.42 -0.18
N GLU A 136 -37.05 4.52 0.28
CA GLU A 136 -36.71 5.86 -0.18
C GLU A 136 -35.30 6.21 0.30
N ALA A 137 -34.46 6.71 -0.61
CA ALA A 137 -33.14 7.22 -0.28
C ALA A 137 -33.23 8.70 0.11
N ILE A 138 -32.66 9.04 1.26
CA ILE A 138 -32.60 10.41 1.80
C ILE A 138 -31.14 10.80 2.08
N ILE A 139 -30.83 12.09 1.95
CA ILE A 139 -29.50 12.63 2.23
C ILE A 139 -29.33 12.82 3.73
N LEU A 140 -28.19 12.43 4.28
CA LEU A 140 -27.80 12.76 5.65
C LEU A 140 -27.67 14.28 5.77
N PRO A 141 -28.49 14.96 6.61
CA PRO A 141 -28.39 16.40 6.75
C PRO A 141 -27.10 16.84 7.45
N LYS A 142 -26.79 18.12 7.34
CA LYS A 142 -25.78 18.75 8.19
C LYS A 142 -26.43 19.11 9.52
N PHE A 143 -25.77 18.73 10.61
CA PHE A 143 -26.22 19.04 11.97
C PHE A 143 -25.26 20.01 12.63
N VAL A 144 -25.81 20.93 13.43
CA VAL A 144 -25.02 21.85 14.24
C VAL A 144 -24.51 21.14 15.49
N ASP A 145 -25.32 20.26 16.05
CA ASP A 145 -24.99 19.49 17.25
C ASP A 145 -25.70 18.11 17.28
N SER A 146 -25.43 17.37 18.34
CA SER A 146 -26.04 16.06 18.57
C SER A 146 -27.54 16.11 18.86
N THR A 147 -28.05 17.24 19.33
CA THR A 147 -29.48 17.41 19.63
C THR A 147 -30.29 17.45 18.35
N GLU A 148 -29.82 18.18 17.34
CA GLU A 148 -30.44 18.21 16.02
C GLU A 148 -30.44 16.83 15.36
N PHE A 149 -29.32 16.12 15.46
CA PHE A 149 -29.23 14.75 14.95
C PHE A 149 -30.24 13.83 15.61
N VAL A 150 -30.35 13.86 16.93
CA VAL A 150 -31.34 13.03 17.66
C VAL A 150 -32.76 13.35 17.25
N LYS A 151 -33.09 14.63 17.06
CA LYS A 151 -34.41 15.07 16.56
C LYS A 151 -34.70 14.58 15.14
N TRP A 152 -33.67 14.49 14.29
CA TRP A 152 -33.80 14.01 12.92
C TRP A 152 -33.89 12.48 12.82
N LEU A 153 -33.23 11.71 13.69
CA LEU A 153 -33.15 10.24 13.61
C LEU A 153 -34.47 9.52 13.34
N PRO A 154 -35.64 9.91 13.92
CA PRO A 154 -36.91 9.27 13.60
C PRO A 154 -37.32 9.36 12.12
N GLN A 155 -36.86 10.40 11.40
CA GLN A 155 -37.13 10.56 9.98
C GLN A 155 -36.33 9.58 9.10
N ALA A 156 -35.22 9.05 9.62
CA ALA A 156 -34.38 8.08 8.91
C ALA A 156 -34.93 6.64 9.01
N ARG A 157 -35.88 6.38 9.91
CA ARG A 157 -36.44 5.04 10.11
C ARG A 157 -37.07 4.51 8.84
N GLY A 158 -36.66 3.30 8.42
CA GLY A 158 -37.13 2.66 7.19
C GLY A 158 -36.66 3.33 5.89
N LYS A 159 -35.69 4.25 5.97
CA LYS A 159 -35.09 4.92 4.81
C LYS A 159 -33.71 4.37 4.54
N ILE A 160 -33.23 4.55 3.32
CA ILE A 160 -31.82 4.39 2.95
C ILE A 160 -31.15 5.75 3.09
N VAL A 161 -30.04 5.83 3.83
CA VAL A 161 -29.36 7.10 4.10
C VAL A 161 -28.12 7.23 3.22
N LEU A 162 -28.02 8.33 2.47
CA LEU A 162 -26.88 8.70 1.64
C LEU A 162 -25.83 9.41 2.52
N LEU A 163 -24.63 8.84 2.63
CA LEU A 163 -23.61 9.24 3.60
C LEU A 163 -22.45 10.05 3.02
N SER A 164 -22.42 10.26 1.72
CA SER A 164 -21.32 10.98 1.03
C SER A 164 -21.86 12.21 0.31
N PRO A 165 -21.01 13.18 -0.06
CA PRO A 165 -21.39 14.25 -0.97
C PRO A 165 -21.74 13.70 -2.35
N SER A 166 -22.57 14.45 -3.10
CA SER A 166 -22.60 14.31 -4.56
C SER A 166 -21.40 15.04 -5.14
N PHE A 167 -20.60 14.34 -5.90
CA PHE A 167 -19.42 14.95 -6.52
C PHE A 167 -19.82 15.87 -7.67
N PRO A 168 -19.16 17.01 -7.86
CA PRO A 168 -19.51 17.96 -8.92
C PRO A 168 -19.24 17.41 -10.31
N THR A 169 -18.39 16.41 -10.43
CA THR A 169 -18.10 15.69 -11.67
C THR A 169 -17.66 14.25 -11.37
N CYS A 170 -17.99 13.33 -12.27
CA CYS A 170 -17.45 11.96 -12.30
C CYS A 170 -16.51 11.77 -13.50
N ARG A 171 -16.09 12.84 -14.17
CA ARG A 171 -15.09 12.77 -15.24
C ARG A 171 -13.70 12.63 -14.67
N PRO A 172 -12.78 11.91 -15.38
CA PRO A 172 -11.38 11.85 -14.97
C PRO A 172 -10.75 13.24 -14.90
N SER A 173 -9.81 13.38 -13.98
CA SER A 173 -9.04 14.61 -13.82
C SER A 173 -8.24 14.96 -15.08
N GLU A 174 -7.78 13.96 -15.82
CA GLU A 174 -7.05 14.09 -17.08
C GLU A 174 -7.88 14.81 -18.15
N ASP A 175 -9.19 14.54 -18.23
CA ASP A 175 -10.09 15.22 -19.14
C ASP A 175 -10.20 16.71 -18.79
N TRP A 176 -10.34 17.02 -17.50
CA TRP A 176 -10.36 18.39 -17.02
C TRP A 176 -9.05 19.12 -17.30
N LEU A 177 -7.91 18.50 -17.02
CA LEU A 177 -6.59 19.05 -17.29
C LEU A 177 -6.36 19.31 -18.79
N LYS A 178 -6.95 18.49 -19.65
CA LYS A 178 -6.77 18.56 -21.11
C LYS A 178 -7.74 19.53 -21.80
N PHE A 179 -8.98 19.61 -21.33
CA PHE A 179 -10.06 20.27 -22.09
C PHE A 179 -10.72 21.45 -21.38
N ALA A 180 -10.56 21.60 -20.06
CA ALA A 180 -11.19 22.71 -19.36
C ALA A 180 -10.51 24.04 -19.67
N THR A 181 -11.30 25.13 -19.68
CA THR A 181 -10.74 26.49 -19.67
C THR A 181 -10.27 26.86 -18.25
N ALA A 182 -9.45 27.89 -18.13
CA ALA A 182 -8.98 28.39 -16.84
C ALA A 182 -10.16 28.75 -15.90
N GLU A 183 -11.21 29.37 -16.45
CA GLU A 183 -12.39 29.76 -15.69
C GLU A 183 -13.20 28.54 -15.23
N SER A 184 -13.34 27.51 -16.07
CA SER A 184 -14.08 26.29 -15.71
C SER A 184 -13.31 25.48 -14.66
N MET A 185 -11.96 25.44 -14.73
CA MET A 185 -11.13 24.85 -13.67
C MET A 185 -11.27 25.60 -12.35
N ALA A 186 -11.20 26.93 -12.35
CA ALA A 186 -11.34 27.72 -11.13
C ALA A 186 -12.73 27.54 -10.48
N ARG A 187 -13.79 27.44 -11.29
CA ARG A 187 -15.14 27.11 -10.77
C ARG A 187 -15.17 25.70 -10.16
N MET A 188 -14.56 24.71 -10.80
CA MET A 188 -14.50 23.34 -10.29
C MET A 188 -13.74 23.28 -8.97
N ASP A 189 -12.55 23.90 -8.89
CA ASP A 189 -11.75 23.98 -7.67
C ASP A 189 -12.54 24.60 -6.52
N THR A 190 -13.27 25.69 -6.81
CA THR A 190 -14.14 26.36 -5.83
C THR A 190 -15.24 25.44 -5.36
N THR A 191 -15.91 24.73 -6.29
CA THR A 191 -17.01 23.80 -5.97
C THR A 191 -16.51 22.64 -5.12
N ILE A 192 -15.36 22.06 -5.46
CA ILE A 192 -14.73 20.98 -4.68
C ILE A 192 -14.34 21.48 -3.28
N ALA A 193 -13.76 22.68 -3.19
CA ALA A 193 -13.37 23.25 -1.89
C ALA A 193 -14.59 23.51 -0.99
N LEU A 194 -15.70 24.00 -1.55
CA LEU A 194 -16.96 24.19 -0.82
C LEU A 194 -17.54 22.85 -0.35
N MET A 195 -17.61 21.86 -1.25
CA MET A 195 -18.06 20.51 -0.92
C MET A 195 -17.21 19.90 0.20
N ASN A 196 -15.89 19.95 0.08
CA ASN A 196 -14.97 19.42 1.09
C ASN A 196 -15.15 20.11 2.45
N ARG A 197 -15.35 21.44 2.45
CA ARG A 197 -15.64 22.20 3.67
C ARG A 197 -16.98 21.82 4.29
N GLU A 198 -18.00 21.63 3.48
CA GLU A 198 -19.33 21.24 3.96
C GLU A 198 -19.35 19.83 4.58
N TRP A 199 -18.58 18.93 4.01
CA TRP A 199 -18.47 17.54 4.45
C TRP A 199 -17.22 17.25 5.28
N ALA A 200 -16.49 18.29 5.72
CA ALA A 200 -15.30 18.13 6.54
C ALA A 200 -15.61 17.47 7.86
N VAL A 201 -14.68 16.63 8.29
CA VAL A 201 -14.67 16.07 9.64
C VAL A 201 -14.34 17.18 10.63
N MET A 202 -15.16 17.35 11.65
CA MET A 202 -14.83 18.24 12.77
C MET A 202 -13.72 17.62 13.61
N THR A 203 -12.66 18.40 13.83
CA THR A 203 -11.52 17.98 14.65
C THR A 203 -11.49 18.76 15.97
N ASP A 204 -10.94 18.12 16.99
CA ASP A 204 -10.60 18.78 18.25
C ASP A 204 -9.38 19.72 18.11
N ALA A 205 -8.98 20.35 19.20
CA ALA A 205 -7.83 21.27 19.22
C ALA A 205 -6.49 20.58 18.86
N THR A 206 -6.43 19.25 18.91
CA THR A 206 -5.24 18.46 18.53
C THR A 206 -5.25 17.99 17.08
N GLY A 207 -6.30 18.36 16.31
CA GLY A 207 -6.48 17.94 14.93
C GLY A 207 -7.02 16.51 14.75
N ARG A 208 -7.44 15.85 15.84
CA ARG A 208 -8.08 14.53 15.79
C ARG A 208 -9.59 14.67 15.59
N PRO A 209 -10.24 13.69 14.95
CA PRO A 209 -11.69 13.68 14.87
C PRO A 209 -12.33 13.84 16.24
N ASP A 210 -13.19 14.85 16.38
CA ASP A 210 -13.89 15.12 17.63
C ASP A 210 -15.07 14.14 17.78
N SER A 211 -14.88 13.09 18.56
CA SER A 211 -15.90 12.05 18.77
C SER A 211 -17.17 12.56 19.46
N THR A 212 -17.14 13.76 20.03
CA THR A 212 -18.32 14.38 20.68
C THR A 212 -19.19 15.13 19.67
N LYS A 213 -18.65 15.48 18.50
CA LYS A 213 -19.35 16.16 17.42
C LYS A 213 -19.77 15.19 16.33
N LEU A 214 -20.99 15.37 15.86
CA LEU A 214 -21.47 14.68 14.69
C LEU A 214 -21.03 15.45 13.45
N TYR A 215 -20.46 14.73 12.52
CA TYR A 215 -20.00 15.32 11.29
C TYR A 215 -20.52 14.54 10.07
N ARG A 216 -20.83 15.26 9.02
CA ARG A 216 -20.82 14.75 7.68
C ARG A 216 -19.35 14.55 7.32
N GLY A 217 -18.86 13.33 7.21
CA GLY A 217 -17.48 13.09 6.82
C GLY A 217 -17.41 12.71 5.35
N THR A 218 -16.39 13.20 4.64
CA THR A 218 -15.94 12.58 3.39
C THR A 218 -15.16 11.31 3.71
N GLY A 219 -14.71 11.17 4.95
CA GLY A 219 -14.05 10.00 5.47
C GLY A 219 -15.07 8.90 5.72
N TYR A 220 -15.19 8.02 4.77
CA TYR A 220 -16.00 6.84 4.79
C TYR A 220 -15.79 5.98 6.05
N SER A 221 -14.53 5.73 6.42
CA SER A 221 -14.17 5.05 7.65
C SER A 221 -14.68 5.76 8.90
N LEU A 222 -14.82 7.08 8.88
CA LEU A 222 -15.33 7.85 10.01
C LEU A 222 -16.85 7.79 10.13
N ALA A 223 -17.57 7.73 9.00
CA ALA A 223 -19.02 7.61 9.00
C ALA A 223 -19.50 6.21 9.39
N LEU A 224 -18.76 5.17 9.03
CA LEU A 224 -19.13 3.77 9.23
C LEU A 224 -18.11 3.01 10.10
N GLY A 225 -16.81 3.27 9.92
CA GLY A 225 -15.73 2.53 10.58
C GLY A 225 -15.53 2.84 12.06
N THR A 226 -15.91 4.03 12.54
CA THR A 226 -15.87 4.33 13.99
C THR A 226 -17.06 3.76 14.76
N GLY A 227 -18.00 3.12 14.08
CA GLY A 227 -19.20 2.58 14.68
C GLY A 227 -20.21 3.62 15.19
N THR A 228 -19.82 4.89 15.28
CA THR A 228 -20.64 5.89 15.95
C THR A 228 -21.87 6.30 15.11
N LEU A 229 -21.68 6.78 13.90
CA LEU A 229 -22.78 7.22 13.04
C LEU A 229 -23.56 6.01 12.48
N GLY A 230 -22.86 5.03 11.91
CA GLY A 230 -23.47 3.83 11.34
C GLY A 230 -24.30 3.07 12.37
N THR A 231 -23.75 2.84 13.58
CA THR A 231 -24.45 2.18 14.68
C THR A 231 -25.68 2.98 15.16
N ARG A 232 -25.59 4.31 15.20
CA ARG A 232 -26.75 5.15 15.59
C ARG A 232 -27.86 5.13 14.56
N LEU A 233 -27.52 5.16 13.26
CA LEU A 233 -28.47 5.00 12.17
C LEU A 233 -29.13 3.61 12.19
N GLU A 234 -28.32 2.56 12.38
CA GLU A 234 -28.81 1.20 12.52
C GLU A 234 -29.79 1.05 13.69
N LYS A 235 -29.45 1.59 14.88
CA LYS A 235 -30.35 1.62 16.04
C LYS A 235 -31.63 2.43 15.80
N ALA A 236 -31.59 3.43 14.95
CA ALA A 236 -32.77 4.19 14.53
C ALA A 236 -33.66 3.41 13.54
N GLY A 237 -33.21 2.26 13.04
CA GLY A 237 -33.97 1.39 12.17
C GLY A 237 -33.94 1.83 10.70
N VAL A 238 -32.82 2.35 10.20
CA VAL A 238 -32.64 2.61 8.77
C VAL A 238 -32.72 1.32 7.96
N ALA A 239 -33.19 1.39 6.75
CA ALA A 239 -33.30 0.27 5.82
C ALA A 239 -31.95 -0.11 5.19
N GLY A 240 -31.00 0.84 5.13
CA GLY A 240 -29.66 0.67 4.62
C GLY A 240 -28.90 1.98 4.55
N MET A 241 -27.64 1.89 4.17
CA MET A 241 -26.75 3.03 4.02
C MET A 241 -26.02 2.94 2.69
N ILE A 242 -25.89 4.07 2.01
CA ILE A 242 -25.17 4.15 0.74
C ILE A 242 -24.11 5.24 0.85
N SER A 243 -22.89 4.88 0.46
CA SER A 243 -21.78 5.82 0.29
C SER A 243 -21.27 5.83 -1.14
N SER A 244 -20.45 6.79 -1.47
CA SER A 244 -19.59 6.79 -2.64
C SER A 244 -18.31 7.51 -2.28
N ARG A 245 -17.19 6.95 -2.70
CA ARG A 245 -15.90 7.63 -2.62
C ARG A 245 -15.44 7.88 -4.05
N ASN A 246 -15.32 9.15 -4.37
CA ASN A 246 -14.65 9.56 -5.59
C ASN A 246 -13.41 10.36 -5.18
N LYS A 247 -12.26 9.83 -5.52
CA LYS A 247 -10.99 10.47 -5.22
C LYS A 247 -10.75 11.59 -6.24
N LEU A 248 -11.23 12.77 -5.94
CA LEU A 248 -10.92 13.99 -6.70
C LEU A 248 -9.58 14.63 -6.26
N SER A 249 -8.73 13.90 -5.54
CA SER A 249 -7.41 14.37 -5.17
C SER A 249 -6.50 14.35 -6.39
N GLY A 250 -6.13 15.50 -6.88
CA GLY A 250 -5.27 15.64 -8.06
C GLY A 250 -5.72 16.72 -9.04
N PHE A 251 -6.84 17.38 -8.77
CA PHE A 251 -7.13 18.63 -9.44
C PHE A 251 -6.13 19.70 -8.96
N THR A 252 -4.93 19.68 -9.51
CA THR A 252 -4.05 20.85 -9.49
C THR A 252 -4.42 21.68 -10.68
N ASN A 253 -4.96 22.88 -10.43
CA ASN A 253 -5.30 23.81 -11.49
C ASN A 253 -4.03 24.20 -12.27
N PRO A 254 -3.84 23.74 -13.52
CA PRO A 254 -2.66 24.07 -14.31
C PRO A 254 -2.59 25.56 -14.68
N PHE A 255 -3.68 26.30 -14.46
CA PHE A 255 -3.81 27.72 -14.72
C PHE A 255 -3.63 28.58 -13.45
N ALA A 256 -3.45 27.96 -12.28
CA ALA A 256 -3.06 28.69 -11.08
C ALA A 256 -1.67 29.24 -11.30
N GLY A 257 -1.57 30.53 -11.55
CA GLY A 257 -0.31 31.22 -11.77
C GLY A 257 0.64 31.00 -10.59
N ALA A 258 1.94 31.11 -10.84
CA ALA A 258 3.04 30.85 -9.90
C ALA A 258 2.99 31.61 -8.56
N ASN A 259 1.97 32.44 -8.33
CA ASN A 259 1.71 33.18 -7.09
C ASN A 259 0.79 32.46 -6.09
N GLY A 260 0.29 31.28 -6.41
CA GLY A 260 -0.54 30.44 -5.54
C GLY A 260 0.30 29.47 -4.73
N GLY A 261 1.23 29.92 -3.93
CA GLY A 261 1.92 29.12 -2.93
C GLY A 261 0.89 28.54 -1.95
N GLY A 262 0.50 27.28 -2.14
CA GLY A 262 -0.37 26.54 -1.23
C GLY A 262 0.26 26.52 0.18
N ARG A 263 -0.25 27.34 1.07
CA ARG A 263 0.02 27.25 2.49
C ARG A 263 -0.62 25.97 3.03
N GLY A 264 0.15 24.88 2.99
CA GLY A 264 -0.08 23.74 3.86
C GLY A 264 0.02 24.20 5.29
N GLY A 265 -0.99 23.94 6.11
CA GLY A 265 -1.10 24.39 7.48
C GLY A 265 0.15 24.13 8.31
N ALA A 266 0.84 25.19 8.67
CA ALA A 266 1.92 25.21 9.63
C ALA A 266 1.32 25.42 11.03
N GLY A 267 1.47 24.41 11.87
CA GLY A 267 1.36 24.56 13.31
C GLY A 267 2.47 25.45 13.81
N GLY A 268 2.14 26.42 14.65
CA GLY A 268 3.00 27.50 15.10
C GLY A 268 4.21 27.10 15.94
N GLY A 269 5.26 27.88 15.80
CA GLY A 269 6.39 27.99 16.70
C GLY A 269 6.97 29.41 16.60
N ARG A 270 6.85 30.15 17.68
CA ARG A 270 7.43 31.49 17.88
C ARG A 270 8.95 31.41 18.03
N GLY A 271 9.63 32.39 17.47
CA GLY A 271 10.82 32.99 18.11
C GLY A 271 12.01 33.22 17.21
N GLY A 272 12.44 34.47 17.09
CA GLY A 272 13.83 34.84 16.88
C GLY A 272 14.14 35.81 15.73
N ARG A 273 14.43 37.03 16.12
CA ARG A 273 14.91 38.18 15.34
C ARG A 273 16.24 37.96 14.59
N GLY A 274 16.39 38.65 13.46
CA GLY A 274 17.60 39.37 13.15
C GLY A 274 18.22 39.16 11.77
N GLY A 275 18.42 40.26 11.03
CA GLY A 275 19.58 40.44 10.17
C GLY A 275 19.33 40.60 8.67
N ALA A 276 19.49 41.82 8.24
CA ALA A 276 19.47 42.32 6.87
C ALA A 276 20.66 41.87 6.01
N GLY A 277 20.53 41.93 4.68
CA GLY A 277 21.64 41.96 3.75
C GLY A 277 21.27 41.53 2.35
N GLY A 278 21.19 42.54 1.45
CA GLY A 278 20.84 42.40 0.06
C GLY A 278 21.97 41.92 -0.84
N SER A 279 21.66 41.56 -2.03
CA SER A 279 22.06 42.29 -3.26
C SER A 279 21.70 41.50 -4.51
N ALA A 280 21.45 42.25 -5.55
CA ALA A 280 21.04 41.89 -6.88
C ALA A 280 22.13 41.17 -7.71
N GLY A 281 21.68 40.39 -8.72
CA GLY A 281 22.55 39.89 -9.77
C GLY A 281 21.77 39.30 -10.91
N THR A 282 21.71 40.03 -11.96
CA THR A 282 21.13 39.82 -13.30
C THR A 282 21.70 38.64 -14.07
N GLY A 283 20.85 37.99 -14.91
CA GLY A 283 21.30 37.61 -16.23
C GLY A 283 21.03 36.22 -16.76
N SER A 284 20.19 36.22 -17.74
CA SER A 284 20.29 35.51 -19.02
C SER A 284 19.61 34.19 -19.26
N MET A 285 18.72 34.28 -20.25
CA MET A 285 18.01 33.20 -20.93
C MET A 285 18.90 32.23 -21.72
N ARG A 286 18.45 30.98 -21.81
CA ARG A 286 18.33 30.09 -23.00
C ARG A 286 17.95 28.72 -22.49
N GLY A 287 16.81 28.15 -22.86
CA GLY A 287 16.50 27.53 -24.11
C GLY A 287 16.26 26.05 -23.93
N GLY A 288 15.01 25.58 -23.97
CA GLY A 288 14.63 24.42 -24.76
C GLY A 288 14.56 23.04 -24.13
N GLY A 289 13.36 22.48 -24.05
CA GLY A 289 13.10 21.07 -24.23
C GLY A 289 12.28 20.38 -23.13
N PRO A 290 11.22 19.64 -23.46
CA PRO A 290 10.25 19.14 -22.51
C PRO A 290 10.68 17.80 -21.91
N GLY A 291 10.76 17.73 -20.61
CA GLY A 291 10.97 16.51 -19.86
C GLY A 291 10.21 16.61 -18.55
N ALA A 292 8.92 16.33 -18.57
CA ALA A 292 8.14 16.22 -17.36
C ALA A 292 8.44 14.89 -16.67
N ALA A 293 9.49 14.88 -15.84
CA ALA A 293 9.67 13.85 -14.81
C ALA A 293 8.76 14.20 -13.64
N GLY A 294 7.60 13.59 -13.58
CA GLY A 294 6.76 13.62 -12.40
C GLY A 294 7.51 12.97 -11.23
N THR A 295 7.85 13.76 -10.25
CA THR A 295 8.46 13.31 -9.00
C THR A 295 7.47 12.41 -8.27
N ALA A 296 7.75 11.11 -8.27
CA ALA A 296 7.13 10.13 -7.39
C ALA A 296 7.74 10.29 -5.97
N ALA A 297 7.36 11.35 -5.30
CA ALA A 297 7.71 11.56 -3.89
C ALA A 297 6.41 11.85 -3.15
N ASN A 298 5.73 10.78 -2.73
CA ASN A 298 4.84 10.73 -1.56
C ASN A 298 3.93 9.48 -1.57
N ALA A 299 4.50 8.28 -1.80
CA ALA A 299 3.83 7.04 -1.47
C ALA A 299 4.28 6.56 -0.07
N GLY A 300 4.14 7.40 0.94
CA GLY A 300 4.62 7.10 2.28
C GLY A 300 3.89 7.91 3.33
N ARG A 301 2.54 7.92 3.31
CA ARG A 301 1.74 8.43 4.45
C ARG A 301 0.42 7.66 4.54
N GLY A 302 0.50 6.41 4.84
CA GLY A 302 -0.59 5.65 5.42
C GLY A 302 -0.45 5.68 6.94
N GLY A 303 -0.89 6.76 7.58
CA GLY A 303 -1.07 6.76 9.03
C GLY A 303 -2.34 5.99 9.36
N PHE A 304 -2.35 5.25 10.44
CA PHE A 304 -3.53 4.67 11.06
C PHE A 304 -4.63 5.72 11.24
N GLY A 305 -5.64 5.64 10.46
CA GLY A 305 -6.70 6.62 10.38
C GLY A 305 -6.75 7.20 8.99
N GLY A 306 -7.72 6.75 8.20
CA GLY A 306 -7.93 7.19 6.85
C GLY A 306 -7.88 8.71 6.72
N GLY A 307 -6.71 9.24 6.40
CA GLY A 307 -6.58 10.61 5.99
C GLY A 307 -7.31 10.80 4.65
N PRO A 308 -7.96 11.96 4.41
CA PRO A 308 -8.54 12.27 3.13
C PRO A 308 -7.42 12.46 2.12
N GLY A 309 -7.09 11.47 1.32
CA GLY A 309 -6.00 11.68 0.37
C GLY A 309 -5.51 10.52 -0.47
N GLY A 310 -6.32 9.56 -0.78
CA GLY A 310 -6.03 8.71 -1.91
C GLY A 310 -6.82 9.17 -3.13
N ALA A 311 -6.19 9.36 -4.27
CA ALA A 311 -6.87 9.74 -5.50
C ALA A 311 -7.50 8.51 -6.15
N GLY A 312 -8.82 8.32 -6.06
CA GLY A 312 -9.53 7.32 -6.85
C GLY A 312 -9.54 7.71 -8.32
N GLY A 313 -9.12 6.80 -9.17
CA GLY A 313 -9.29 6.94 -10.59
C GLY A 313 -10.77 6.96 -10.97
N TRP A 314 -11.06 7.54 -12.09
CA TRP A 314 -12.38 7.46 -12.70
C TRP A 314 -12.78 5.99 -12.95
N GLY A 315 -14.03 5.67 -12.72
CA GLY A 315 -14.55 4.32 -12.99
C GLY A 315 -14.19 3.27 -11.94
N VAL A 316 -13.92 3.66 -10.70
CA VAL A 316 -13.63 2.74 -9.60
C VAL A 316 -14.62 2.85 -8.47
N ILE A 317 -14.85 1.72 -7.79
CA ILE A 317 -15.58 1.63 -6.53
C ILE A 317 -14.57 1.25 -5.45
N GLU A 318 -14.40 2.10 -4.44
CA GLU A 318 -13.57 1.78 -3.30
C GLU A 318 -14.31 0.92 -2.28
N ILE A 319 -13.62 -0.06 -1.75
CA ILE A 319 -14.12 -0.97 -0.73
C ILE A 319 -13.38 -0.74 0.57
N PHE A 320 -14.17 -0.59 1.63
CA PHE A 320 -13.70 -0.51 3.00
C PHE A 320 -14.66 -1.26 3.92
N GLU A 321 -14.36 -1.24 5.22
CA GLU A 321 -15.13 -1.95 6.24
C GLU A 321 -16.45 -1.26 6.59
N SER A 322 -17.40 -2.06 7.04
CA SER A 322 -18.58 -1.66 7.78
C SER A 322 -18.61 -2.35 9.15
N TYR A 323 -19.09 -1.65 10.16
CA TYR A 323 -19.31 -2.20 11.50
C TYR A 323 -20.78 -2.47 11.81
N ASN A 324 -21.64 -2.32 10.83
CA ASN A 324 -23.05 -2.61 10.95
C ASN A 324 -23.29 -4.12 11.06
N THR A 325 -24.32 -4.50 11.79
CA THR A 325 -24.71 -5.90 12.04
C THR A 325 -26.12 -6.25 11.56
N ILE A 326 -26.94 -5.24 11.28
CA ILE A 326 -28.34 -5.38 10.89
C ILE A 326 -28.61 -4.64 9.57
N ALA A 327 -28.27 -3.35 9.50
CA ALA A 327 -28.54 -2.53 8.33
C ALA A 327 -27.42 -2.64 7.30
N PRO A 328 -27.72 -3.05 6.05
CA PRO A 328 -26.71 -3.18 5.03
C PRO A 328 -26.08 -1.84 4.65
N ALA A 329 -24.79 -1.90 4.32
CA ALA A 329 -24.01 -0.77 3.85
C ALA A 329 -23.40 -1.09 2.50
N VAL A 330 -23.64 -0.22 1.52
CA VAL A 330 -23.16 -0.36 0.15
C VAL A 330 -22.42 0.89 -0.30
N THR A 331 -21.60 0.73 -1.31
CA THR A 331 -20.96 1.82 -2.02
C THR A 331 -21.37 1.80 -3.49
N LEU A 332 -21.64 2.96 -4.07
CA LEU A 332 -22.00 3.12 -5.48
C LEU A 332 -20.90 3.84 -6.24
N MET A 333 -20.86 3.56 -7.53
CA MET A 333 -20.10 4.36 -8.49
C MET A 333 -20.53 5.83 -8.43
N CYS A 334 -19.62 6.72 -8.74
CA CYS A 334 -19.83 8.17 -8.71
C CYS A 334 -21.10 8.61 -9.44
N GLU A 335 -21.29 8.12 -10.66
CA GLU A 335 -22.41 8.49 -11.52
C GLU A 335 -23.76 8.09 -10.93
N ASP A 336 -23.84 6.85 -10.46
CA ASP A 336 -25.08 6.28 -9.93
C ASP A 336 -25.40 6.83 -8.54
N TYR A 337 -24.38 7.04 -7.71
CA TYR A 337 -24.54 7.73 -6.43
C TYR A 337 -25.07 9.16 -6.64
N SER A 338 -24.43 9.92 -7.53
CA SER A 338 -24.81 11.29 -7.82
C SER A 338 -26.19 11.38 -8.46
N LEU A 339 -26.62 10.37 -9.24
CA LEU A 339 -27.98 10.28 -9.74
C LEU A 339 -28.98 10.18 -8.58
N VAL A 340 -28.80 9.21 -7.68
CA VAL A 340 -29.70 9.02 -6.53
C VAL A 340 -29.69 10.24 -5.63
N TYR A 341 -28.52 10.84 -5.38
CA TYR A 341 -28.38 12.05 -4.58
C TYR A 341 -29.17 13.23 -5.16
N ARG A 342 -29.00 13.53 -6.46
CA ARG A 342 -29.72 14.63 -7.12
C ARG A 342 -31.25 14.42 -7.12
N LEU A 343 -31.70 13.17 -7.26
CA LEU A 343 -33.14 12.86 -7.16
C LEU A 343 -33.65 13.15 -5.75
N ALA A 344 -32.88 12.77 -4.70
CA ALA A 344 -33.26 13.06 -3.32
C ALA A 344 -33.23 14.57 -3.00
N GLU A 345 -32.17 15.24 -3.43
CA GLU A 345 -31.98 16.69 -3.26
C GLU A 345 -33.15 17.51 -3.90
N ASN A 346 -33.58 17.08 -5.08
CA ASN A 346 -34.70 17.67 -5.80
C ASN A 346 -36.08 17.13 -5.35
N LYS A 347 -36.14 16.45 -4.20
CA LYS A 347 -37.38 15.95 -3.57
C LYS A 347 -38.21 15.01 -4.47
N GLN A 348 -37.53 14.29 -5.37
CA GLN A 348 -38.15 13.32 -6.29
C GLN A 348 -38.30 11.92 -5.68
N ARG A 349 -37.98 11.75 -4.39
CA ARG A 349 -38.22 10.56 -3.59
C ARG A 349 -37.70 9.27 -4.26
N PRO A 350 -36.39 9.17 -4.56
CA PRO A 350 -35.84 7.98 -5.22
C PRO A 350 -36.03 6.73 -4.34
N MET A 351 -36.64 5.69 -4.93
CA MET A 351 -36.76 4.39 -4.29
C MET A 351 -35.61 3.51 -4.74
N VAL A 352 -34.81 3.01 -3.80
CA VAL A 352 -33.68 2.11 -4.07
C VAL A 352 -33.97 0.73 -3.50
N ARG A 353 -33.69 -0.32 -4.28
CA ARG A 353 -33.76 -1.72 -3.87
C ARG A 353 -32.37 -2.25 -3.63
N LEU A 354 -32.18 -2.90 -2.49
CA LEU A 354 -30.99 -3.64 -2.11
C LEU A 354 -31.34 -5.12 -2.03
N ASP A 355 -30.64 -5.96 -2.79
CA ASP A 355 -30.76 -7.41 -2.78
C ASP A 355 -29.34 -7.99 -2.64
N LEU A 356 -28.96 -8.31 -1.42
CA LEU A 356 -27.58 -8.49 -1.01
C LEU A 356 -27.39 -9.84 -0.31
N ASP A 357 -26.55 -10.71 -0.88
CA ASP A 357 -26.13 -11.96 -0.22
C ASP A 357 -24.82 -11.75 0.52
N ALA A 358 -24.86 -11.81 1.83
CA ALA A 358 -23.68 -11.82 2.69
C ALA A 358 -24.00 -12.55 4.00
N SER A 359 -22.97 -13.11 4.61
CA SER A 359 -23.09 -13.81 5.89
C SER A 359 -22.00 -13.36 6.85
N LEU A 360 -22.42 -12.93 8.05
CA LEU A 360 -21.53 -12.73 9.18
C LEU A 360 -21.25 -14.10 9.81
N LEU A 361 -19.99 -14.51 9.89
CA LEU A 361 -19.58 -15.87 10.31
C LEU A 361 -19.12 -15.94 11.78
N GLY A 362 -19.29 -14.85 12.54
CA GLY A 362 -18.72 -14.74 13.88
C GLY A 362 -17.20 -14.58 13.85
N GLU A 363 -16.55 -14.83 14.98
CA GLU A 363 -15.09 -14.79 15.06
C GLU A 363 -14.47 -15.99 14.34
N GLN A 364 -13.49 -15.73 13.49
CA GLN A 364 -12.72 -16.72 12.74
C GLN A 364 -11.22 -16.55 13.03
N PRO A 365 -10.42 -17.63 13.04
CA PRO A 365 -8.99 -17.53 13.27
C PRO A 365 -8.31 -16.70 12.18
N THR A 366 -7.29 -15.91 12.59
CA THR A 366 -6.40 -15.22 11.68
C THR A 366 -4.97 -15.74 11.84
N PHE A 367 -4.23 -15.82 10.74
CA PHE A 367 -2.92 -16.44 10.73
C PHE A 367 -2.02 -15.81 9.66
N ASN A 368 -0.73 -15.79 9.95
CA ASN A 368 0.30 -15.57 8.95
C ASN A 368 0.67 -16.90 8.27
N VAL A 369 1.18 -16.85 7.04
CA VAL A 369 1.86 -18.01 6.45
C VAL A 369 3.36 -17.76 6.49
N ILE A 370 4.07 -18.62 7.22
CA ILE A 370 5.51 -18.56 7.39
C ILE A 370 6.16 -19.72 6.68
N GLY A 371 7.12 -19.43 5.78
CA GLY A 371 7.92 -20.44 5.10
C GLY A 371 9.41 -20.24 5.38
N GLN A 372 10.23 -21.35 5.32
CA GLN A 372 11.66 -21.24 5.52
C GLN A 372 12.48 -22.27 4.76
N ILE A 373 13.69 -21.87 4.37
CA ILE A 373 14.78 -22.73 3.91
C ILE A 373 15.90 -22.59 4.95
N LYS A 374 16.12 -23.63 5.75
CA LYS A 374 17.04 -23.57 6.89
C LYS A 374 18.49 -23.33 6.46
N GLY A 375 19.17 -22.43 7.13
CA GLY A 375 20.58 -22.10 6.94
C GLY A 375 21.52 -23.23 7.40
N THR A 376 22.64 -23.37 6.71
CA THR A 376 23.62 -24.44 6.97
C THR A 376 24.79 -23.99 7.82
N GLU A 377 25.20 -22.72 7.75
CA GLU A 377 26.35 -22.18 8.50
C GLU A 377 25.89 -21.28 9.65
N LYS A 378 24.88 -20.46 9.41
CA LYS A 378 24.33 -19.46 10.35
C LYS A 378 22.82 -19.63 10.50
N PRO A 379 22.33 -20.76 11.03
CA PRO A 379 20.90 -21.08 11.06
C PRO A 379 20.05 -20.15 11.92
N ASN A 380 20.64 -19.40 12.83
CA ASN A 380 19.97 -18.41 13.69
C ASN A 380 20.14 -16.96 13.19
N GLU A 381 20.71 -16.77 12.01
CA GLU A 381 20.67 -15.51 11.28
C GLU A 381 19.68 -15.67 10.11
N TYR A 382 18.88 -14.63 9.87
CA TYR A 382 17.73 -14.72 8.96
C TYR A 382 17.79 -13.66 7.86
N VAL A 383 17.40 -14.03 6.65
CA VAL A 383 17.07 -13.10 5.58
C VAL A 383 15.61 -13.33 5.21
N MET A 384 14.79 -12.29 5.20
CA MET A 384 13.34 -12.44 5.12
C MET A 384 12.75 -11.71 3.92
N LEU A 385 11.84 -12.39 3.20
CA LEU A 385 10.91 -11.80 2.25
C LEU A 385 9.60 -11.47 2.98
N SER A 386 8.97 -10.36 2.64
CA SER A 386 7.82 -9.81 3.35
C SER A 386 6.81 -9.22 2.38
N ALA A 387 5.56 -9.64 2.50
CA ALA A 387 4.40 -9.06 1.84
C ALA A 387 3.13 -9.49 2.57
N HIS A 388 2.11 -8.64 2.64
CA HIS A 388 0.81 -9.13 3.12
C HIS A 388 0.09 -9.91 2.03
N PHE A 389 -0.73 -10.87 2.45
CA PHE A 389 -1.50 -11.71 1.54
C PHE A 389 -3.01 -11.54 1.67
N ASP A 390 -3.48 -10.88 2.71
CA ASP A 390 -4.85 -10.40 2.76
C ASP A 390 -5.07 -9.27 1.75
N SER A 391 -6.31 -8.93 1.50
CA SER A 391 -6.71 -7.86 0.59
C SER A 391 -8.12 -7.41 0.90
N TRP A 392 -8.49 -6.23 0.43
CA TRP A 392 -9.90 -5.87 0.30
C TRP A 392 -10.60 -6.78 -0.72
N ASP A 393 -11.92 -6.84 -0.67
CA ASP A 393 -12.72 -7.83 -1.41
C ASP A 393 -13.55 -7.24 -2.56
N GLY A 394 -13.26 -6.03 -2.97
CA GLY A 394 -13.93 -5.40 -4.12
C GLY A 394 -13.47 -5.92 -5.46
N GLY A 395 -12.16 -6.16 -5.57
CA GLY A 395 -11.48 -6.85 -6.66
C GLY A 395 -10.92 -8.17 -6.17
N SER A 396 -9.88 -8.69 -6.81
CA SER A 396 -9.16 -9.88 -6.36
C SER A 396 -7.92 -9.57 -5.52
N GLY A 397 -7.63 -8.29 -5.23
CA GLY A 397 -6.44 -7.89 -4.51
C GLY A 397 -5.16 -8.29 -5.27
N ALA A 398 -5.15 -8.09 -6.59
CA ALA A 398 -4.07 -8.55 -7.44
C ALA A 398 -2.82 -7.68 -7.27
N THR A 399 -3.00 -6.36 -7.24
CA THR A 399 -1.90 -5.40 -7.08
C THR A 399 -1.71 -4.97 -5.62
N ASP A 400 -2.74 -5.15 -4.78
CA ASP A 400 -2.76 -4.83 -3.36
C ASP A 400 -3.18 -6.06 -2.51
N ASN A 401 -2.28 -6.87 -2.01
CA ASN A 401 -0.85 -6.95 -2.32
C ASN A 401 -0.54 -8.35 -2.87
N GLY A 402 -1.37 -8.80 -3.82
CA GLY A 402 -1.18 -10.11 -4.47
C GLY A 402 0.15 -10.19 -5.21
N THR A 403 0.59 -9.10 -5.87
CA THR A 403 1.90 -9.06 -6.55
C THR A 403 3.06 -9.20 -5.58
N GLY A 404 3.02 -8.59 -4.40
CA GLY A 404 4.02 -8.80 -3.35
C GLY A 404 4.03 -10.24 -2.84
N THR A 405 2.85 -10.81 -2.58
CA THR A 405 2.72 -12.23 -2.23
C THR A 405 3.31 -13.15 -3.29
N MET A 406 3.01 -12.92 -4.58
CA MET A 406 3.53 -13.73 -5.69
C MET A 406 5.03 -13.54 -5.90
N MET A 407 5.54 -12.31 -5.77
CA MET A 407 6.96 -12.00 -5.79
C MET A 407 7.71 -12.84 -4.74
N ALA A 408 7.22 -12.83 -3.50
CA ALA A 408 7.84 -13.56 -2.41
C ALA A 408 7.74 -15.09 -2.61
N MET A 409 6.59 -15.62 -3.05
CA MET A 409 6.43 -17.05 -3.35
C MET A 409 7.38 -17.52 -4.46
N GLU A 410 7.43 -16.79 -5.57
CA GLU A 410 8.29 -17.15 -6.70
C GLU A 410 9.77 -17.00 -6.35
N ALA A 411 10.16 -15.98 -5.59
CA ALA A 411 11.54 -15.83 -5.10
C ALA A 411 11.95 -17.03 -4.22
N MET A 412 11.07 -17.49 -3.33
CA MET A 412 11.33 -18.69 -2.50
C MET A 412 11.46 -19.95 -3.36
N ARG A 413 10.64 -20.13 -4.41
CA ARG A 413 10.77 -21.24 -5.35
C ARG A 413 12.10 -21.19 -6.10
N ILE A 414 12.48 -20.02 -6.61
CA ILE A 414 13.75 -19.79 -7.31
C ILE A 414 14.94 -20.14 -6.39
N LEU A 415 14.92 -19.62 -5.16
CA LEU A 415 15.96 -19.88 -4.15
C LEU A 415 16.05 -21.36 -3.79
N LYS A 416 14.93 -22.04 -3.60
CA LYS A 416 14.93 -23.48 -3.32
C LYS A 416 15.58 -24.30 -4.44
N LEU A 417 15.38 -23.91 -5.69
CA LEU A 417 15.96 -24.59 -6.86
C LEU A 417 17.43 -24.23 -7.09
N ALA A 418 17.79 -22.96 -6.93
CA ALA A 418 19.12 -22.46 -7.25
C ALA A 418 20.09 -22.50 -6.06
N TYR A 419 19.59 -22.29 -4.85
CA TYR A 419 20.36 -22.12 -3.61
C TYR A 419 19.74 -22.90 -2.44
N PRO A 420 19.62 -24.25 -2.55
CA PRO A 420 18.87 -25.08 -1.59
C PRO A 420 19.54 -25.22 -0.21
N LYS A 421 20.79 -24.83 -0.06
CA LYS A 421 21.59 -24.88 1.17
C LYS A 421 22.13 -23.48 1.49
N PRO A 422 21.28 -22.54 1.91
CA PRO A 422 21.71 -21.18 2.17
C PRO A 422 22.63 -21.12 3.41
N LYS A 423 23.50 -20.12 3.49
CA LYS A 423 24.32 -19.91 4.70
C LYS A 423 23.45 -19.50 5.88
N ARG A 424 22.61 -18.49 5.68
CA ARG A 424 21.60 -18.02 6.65
C ARG A 424 20.26 -18.65 6.36
N THR A 425 19.41 -18.78 7.36
CA THR A 425 18.02 -19.20 7.15
C THR A 425 17.29 -18.15 6.33
N ILE A 426 16.73 -18.58 5.19
CA ILE A 426 15.86 -17.74 4.37
C ILE A 426 14.42 -17.96 4.83
N MET A 427 13.73 -16.89 5.18
CA MET A 427 12.33 -16.92 5.60
C MET A 427 11.43 -16.13 4.65
N VAL A 428 10.15 -16.44 4.66
CA VAL A 428 9.11 -15.61 4.06
C VAL A 428 7.98 -15.44 5.05
N GLY A 429 7.49 -14.21 5.20
CA GLY A 429 6.29 -13.87 5.92
C GLY A 429 5.23 -13.35 4.95
N HIS A 430 4.10 -14.07 4.87
CA HIS A 430 2.88 -13.60 4.24
C HIS A 430 1.94 -13.16 5.35
N TRP A 431 1.82 -11.85 5.52
CA TRP A 431 1.13 -11.27 6.65
C TRP A 431 -0.37 -11.18 6.40
N ALA A 432 -1.16 -11.39 7.43
CA ALA A 432 -2.59 -11.22 7.39
C ALA A 432 -3.04 -10.01 8.21
N SER A 433 -4.17 -9.45 7.86
CA SER A 433 -4.75 -8.26 8.50
C SER A 433 -3.81 -7.05 8.47
N GLU A 434 -3.04 -6.91 7.40
CA GLU A 434 -2.29 -5.70 7.10
C GLU A 434 -3.26 -4.54 6.92
N GLU A 435 -4.27 -4.75 6.08
CA GLU A 435 -5.35 -3.82 5.73
C GLU A 435 -6.16 -3.34 6.93
N GLN A 436 -6.15 -4.09 8.02
CA GLN A 436 -6.81 -3.74 9.28
C GLN A 436 -5.82 -3.24 10.34
N GLY A 437 -4.60 -2.88 9.93
CA GLY A 437 -3.62 -2.20 10.77
C GLY A 437 -2.39 -3.02 11.14
N LEU A 438 -1.77 -3.71 10.18
CA LEU A 438 -0.49 -4.42 10.33
C LEU A 438 -0.51 -5.50 11.42
N ASN A 439 -1.67 -6.17 11.61
CA ASN A 439 -1.87 -7.03 12.78
C ASN A 439 -0.98 -8.27 12.75
N GLY A 440 -0.84 -8.91 11.60
CA GLY A 440 -0.08 -10.16 11.45
C GLY A 440 1.42 -9.96 11.65
N SER A 441 2.02 -8.97 11.00
CA SER A 441 3.43 -8.64 11.16
C SER A 441 3.75 -8.16 12.58
N THR A 442 2.87 -7.36 13.18
CA THR A 442 3.03 -6.89 14.56
C THR A 442 2.97 -8.06 15.56
N ALA A 443 2.09 -9.04 15.33
CA ALA A 443 2.04 -10.23 16.17
C ALA A 443 3.32 -11.07 16.01
N PHE A 444 3.78 -11.28 14.77
CA PHE A 444 4.99 -12.04 14.49
C PHE A 444 6.23 -11.44 15.18
N THR A 445 6.43 -10.12 15.08
CA THR A 445 7.59 -9.46 15.71
C THR A 445 7.56 -9.56 17.23
N ALA A 446 6.38 -9.59 17.84
CA ALA A 446 6.22 -9.78 19.28
C ALA A 446 6.43 -11.23 19.73
N ASP A 447 6.06 -12.21 18.89
CA ASP A 447 6.13 -13.64 19.22
C ASP A 447 7.50 -14.27 18.89
N HIS A 448 8.31 -13.61 18.01
CA HIS A 448 9.59 -14.12 17.52
C HIS A 448 10.76 -13.15 17.77
N PRO A 449 11.06 -12.82 19.04
CA PRO A 449 12.18 -11.92 19.36
C PRO A 449 13.53 -12.49 18.92
N GLU A 450 13.67 -13.82 18.84
CA GLU A 450 14.87 -14.49 18.33
C GLU A 450 15.11 -14.21 16.85
N VAL A 451 14.04 -14.20 16.02
CA VAL A 451 14.12 -13.83 14.62
C VAL A 451 14.48 -12.35 14.47
N MET A 452 13.84 -11.48 15.28
CA MET A 452 14.12 -10.04 15.26
C MET A 452 15.60 -9.75 15.59
N LYS A 453 16.17 -10.48 16.56
CA LYS A 453 17.59 -10.38 16.93
C LYS A 453 18.53 -10.85 15.82
N GLY A 454 18.17 -11.96 15.15
CA GLY A 454 18.99 -12.60 14.11
C GLY A 454 18.72 -12.10 12.69
N LEU A 455 17.86 -11.11 12.48
CA LEU A 455 17.46 -10.67 11.15
C LEU A 455 18.55 -9.85 10.45
N GLN A 456 19.20 -10.42 9.43
CA GLN A 456 20.19 -9.76 8.60
C GLN A 456 19.57 -8.72 7.68
N ALA A 457 18.44 -9.05 7.08
CA ALA A 457 17.67 -8.16 6.22
C ALA A 457 16.22 -8.64 6.04
N LEU A 458 15.30 -7.70 5.94
CA LEU A 458 13.93 -7.91 5.47
C LEU A 458 13.75 -7.15 4.17
N PHE A 459 13.20 -7.79 3.13
CA PHE A 459 12.80 -7.17 1.87
C PHE A 459 11.27 -7.16 1.78
N ASN A 460 10.67 -5.97 1.86
CA ASN A 460 9.21 -5.79 1.83
C ASN A 460 8.77 -5.17 0.52
N GLN A 461 7.79 -5.78 -0.14
CA GLN A 461 7.12 -5.19 -1.30
C GLN A 461 5.62 -5.03 -1.02
N ASP A 462 5.15 -3.80 -1.21
CA ASP A 462 3.75 -3.40 -1.13
C ASP A 462 3.56 -2.08 -1.88
N ASN A 463 3.66 -2.15 -3.21
CA ASN A 463 3.74 -0.97 -4.08
C ASN A 463 3.01 -1.17 -5.43
N GLY A 464 2.06 -2.09 -5.48
CA GLY A 464 1.36 -2.41 -6.72
C GLY A 464 2.16 -3.35 -7.64
N THR A 465 1.92 -3.25 -8.94
CA THR A 465 2.41 -4.22 -9.93
C THR A 465 3.73 -3.86 -10.60
N GLY A 466 4.21 -2.62 -10.41
CA GLY A 466 5.32 -2.09 -11.19
C GLY A 466 6.67 -2.73 -10.87
N ARG A 467 7.59 -2.59 -11.82
CA ARG A 467 8.97 -3.00 -11.65
C ARG A 467 9.64 -2.19 -10.54
N VAL A 468 10.36 -2.90 -9.67
CA VAL A 468 11.14 -2.27 -8.59
C VAL A 468 12.23 -1.39 -9.20
N GLN A 469 12.26 -0.12 -8.77
CA GLN A 469 13.22 0.91 -9.20
C GLN A 469 14.14 1.37 -8.07
N SER A 470 13.74 1.16 -6.82
CA SER A 470 14.49 1.64 -5.67
C SER A 470 14.44 0.63 -4.53
N LEU A 471 15.51 0.60 -3.75
CA LEU A 471 15.55 -0.04 -2.45
C LEU A 471 15.80 1.03 -1.42
N SER A 472 14.99 1.08 -0.37
CA SER A 472 15.10 2.10 0.67
C SER A 472 15.17 1.46 2.04
N SER A 473 16.04 1.98 2.88
CA SER A 473 16.11 1.65 4.30
C SER A 473 16.53 2.89 5.07
N SER A 474 16.35 2.88 6.38
CA SER A 474 16.67 4.05 7.19
C SER A 474 17.13 3.69 8.61
N GLY A 475 17.88 4.57 9.19
CA GLY A 475 18.15 4.61 10.62
C GLY A 475 19.28 3.77 11.17
N LEU A 476 19.96 2.93 10.36
CA LEU A 476 21.12 2.14 10.77
C LEU A 476 22.39 2.63 10.08
N THR A 477 23.52 2.64 10.79
CA THR A 477 24.77 3.28 10.34
C THR A 477 25.41 2.59 9.14
N ASP A 478 25.30 1.27 9.04
CA ASP A 478 26.04 0.47 8.06
C ASP A 478 25.19 -0.24 6.99
N ILE A 479 23.87 -0.02 6.96
CA ILE A 479 23.00 -0.68 5.98
C ILE A 479 23.31 -0.30 4.53
N GLY A 480 23.72 0.95 4.31
CA GLY A 480 24.05 1.45 2.98
C GLY A 480 25.19 0.71 2.29
N PRO A 481 26.37 0.52 2.94
CA PRO A 481 27.47 -0.28 2.41
C PRO A 481 27.06 -1.72 2.06
N HIS A 482 26.26 -2.38 2.90
CA HIS A 482 25.74 -3.73 2.64
C HIS A 482 24.85 -3.76 1.39
N LEU A 483 23.86 -2.87 1.30
CA LEU A 483 22.98 -2.78 0.13
C LEU A 483 23.76 -2.50 -1.16
N LYS A 484 24.78 -1.64 -1.09
CA LYS A 484 25.64 -1.36 -2.24
C LYS A 484 26.45 -2.61 -2.65
N SER A 485 26.95 -3.38 -1.70
CA SER A 485 27.65 -4.63 -1.97
C SER A 485 26.71 -5.65 -2.61
N TRP A 486 25.52 -5.85 -2.06
CA TRP A 486 24.52 -6.78 -2.61
C TRP A 486 24.03 -6.37 -4.00
N TYR A 487 23.87 -5.07 -4.24
CA TYR A 487 23.57 -4.55 -5.56
C TYR A 487 24.66 -4.82 -6.57
N GLY A 488 25.93 -4.82 -6.15
CA GLY A 488 27.09 -5.06 -7.00
C GLY A 488 27.16 -6.46 -7.62
N ILE A 489 26.41 -7.44 -7.10
CA ILE A 489 26.33 -8.78 -7.69
C ILE A 489 25.22 -8.95 -8.72
N LEU A 490 24.36 -7.94 -8.88
CA LEU A 490 23.23 -8.03 -9.81
C LEU A 490 23.71 -8.04 -11.27
N PRO A 491 23.12 -8.88 -12.13
CA PRO A 491 23.31 -8.78 -13.57
C PRO A 491 22.97 -7.38 -14.12
N SER A 492 23.64 -6.97 -15.19
CA SER A 492 23.44 -5.66 -15.85
C SER A 492 21.98 -5.41 -16.24
N PHE A 493 21.24 -6.46 -16.55
CA PHE A 493 19.80 -6.40 -16.82
C PHE A 493 19.01 -5.63 -15.73
N PHE A 494 19.36 -5.84 -14.45
CA PHE A 494 18.71 -5.11 -13.35
C PHE A 494 19.33 -3.72 -13.17
N THR A 495 20.66 -3.62 -13.18
CA THR A 495 21.35 -2.36 -12.93
C THR A 495 21.08 -1.32 -14.01
N ASP A 496 21.01 -1.72 -15.28
CA ASP A 496 20.74 -0.81 -16.39
C ASP A 496 19.30 -0.29 -16.36
N SER A 497 18.32 -1.15 -16.04
CA SER A 497 16.93 -0.74 -15.90
C SER A 497 16.70 0.16 -14.67
N MET A 498 17.48 -0.04 -13.62
CA MET A 498 17.46 0.80 -12.43
C MET A 498 18.24 2.11 -12.65
N SER A 499 19.33 2.10 -13.42
CA SER A 499 20.16 3.29 -13.67
C SER A 499 19.50 4.31 -14.59
N SER A 500 18.63 3.92 -15.51
CA SER A 500 17.93 4.85 -16.40
C SER A 500 16.81 5.65 -15.71
N ASN A 501 16.32 5.19 -14.55
CA ASN A 501 15.26 5.82 -13.78
C ASN A 501 15.61 6.00 -12.30
N VAL A 502 16.86 5.74 -11.91
CA VAL A 502 17.29 5.92 -10.52
C VAL A 502 17.31 7.40 -10.20
N VAL A 503 16.20 7.79 -9.71
CA VAL A 503 16.19 8.74 -8.63
C VAL A 503 17.01 8.09 -7.52
N SER A 504 18.27 8.51 -7.42
CA SER A 504 19.16 8.28 -6.28
C SER A 504 18.73 7.14 -5.34
N TRP A 505 19.57 6.14 -5.17
CA TRP A 505 19.59 5.29 -3.97
C TRP A 505 19.64 6.22 -2.77
N SER A 506 18.50 6.76 -2.37
CA SER A 506 18.43 7.53 -1.14
C SER A 506 18.38 6.50 -0.02
N PHE A 507 19.55 6.09 0.40
CA PHE A 507 19.70 5.57 1.76
C PHE A 507 19.34 6.74 2.68
N ASN A 508 18.06 6.87 2.96
CA ASN A 508 17.60 7.86 3.94
C ASN A 508 18.11 7.39 5.30
N ASP A 509 19.26 7.89 5.69
CA ASP A 509 19.87 7.62 6.98
C ASP A 509 19.03 8.19 8.13
N VAL A 510 17.92 8.88 7.84
CA VAL A 510 17.09 9.55 8.83
C VAL A 510 15.76 8.83 9.01
N PRO A 511 15.51 8.22 10.16
CA PRO A 511 14.16 7.77 10.51
C PRO A 511 13.25 8.98 10.60
N THR A 512 12.17 8.99 9.83
CA THR A 512 11.24 10.13 9.75
C THR A 512 10.26 10.22 10.94
N GLY A 513 10.41 9.39 11.99
CA GLY A 513 9.43 9.29 13.08
C GLY A 513 8.13 8.56 12.68
N ASN A 514 7.96 8.29 11.40
CA ASN A 514 6.91 7.44 10.85
C ASN A 514 7.56 6.32 10.04
N PRO A 515 7.52 5.09 10.53
CA PRO A 515 8.19 3.96 9.88
C PRO A 515 7.55 3.53 8.55
N GLY A 516 6.45 4.14 8.13
CA GLY A 516 5.71 3.79 6.92
C GLY A 516 4.32 3.21 7.21
N GLY A 517 3.61 2.81 6.16
CA GLY A 517 2.23 2.33 6.22
C GLY A 517 2.04 0.85 5.86
N THR A 518 3.11 0.06 5.80
CA THR A 518 3.06 -1.36 5.46
C THR A 518 3.92 -2.20 6.41
N ASP A 519 3.87 -3.52 6.33
CA ASP A 519 4.50 -4.47 7.26
C ASP A 519 5.99 -4.23 7.54
N GLY A 520 6.75 -3.78 6.53
CA GLY A 520 8.16 -3.41 6.72
C GLY A 520 8.37 -2.36 7.81
N ALA A 521 7.39 -1.51 8.05
CA ALA A 521 7.42 -0.49 9.09
C ALA A 521 7.46 -1.08 10.51
N VAL A 522 6.74 -2.19 10.72
CA VAL A 522 6.72 -2.88 12.01
C VAL A 522 8.12 -3.39 12.37
N PHE A 523 8.82 -3.96 11.40
CA PHE A 523 10.19 -4.43 11.59
C PHE A 523 11.17 -3.27 11.85
N ALA A 524 11.03 -2.17 11.11
CA ALA A 524 11.83 -0.96 11.34
C ALA A 524 11.67 -0.41 12.76
N CYS A 525 10.50 -0.58 13.38
CA CYS A 525 10.26 -0.22 14.77
C CYS A 525 11.23 -0.86 15.77
N PHE A 526 11.70 -2.06 15.47
CA PHE A 526 12.64 -2.78 16.32
C PHE A 526 14.11 -2.51 15.94
N ALA A 527 14.38 -1.46 15.17
CA ALA A 527 15.70 -1.13 14.62
C ALA A 527 16.32 -2.34 13.86
N THR A 528 15.49 -3.07 13.12
CA THR A 528 15.95 -4.14 12.23
C THR A 528 16.14 -3.62 10.81
N PRO A 529 17.06 -4.23 10.01
CA PRO A 529 17.26 -3.84 8.62
C PRO A 529 16.03 -4.17 7.77
N SER A 530 15.12 -3.22 7.68
CA SER A 530 13.92 -3.30 6.85
C SER A 530 14.12 -2.51 5.57
N ILE A 531 14.01 -3.20 4.43
CA ILE A 531 14.29 -2.66 3.10
C ILE A 531 12.99 -2.64 2.32
N GLY A 532 12.50 -1.45 2.01
CA GLY A 532 11.36 -1.24 1.14
C GLY A 532 11.77 -1.36 -0.34
N MET A 533 11.02 -2.12 -1.11
CA MET A 533 11.22 -2.31 -2.54
C MET A 533 10.25 -1.39 -3.31
N GLY A 534 10.70 -0.16 -3.62
CA GLY A 534 9.88 0.85 -4.29
C GLY A 534 9.71 0.57 -5.78
N ALA A 535 8.48 0.57 -6.27
CA ALA A 535 8.11 0.18 -7.63
C ALA A 535 7.55 1.33 -8.48
N VAL A 536 7.51 1.13 -9.81
CA VAL A 536 6.79 2.01 -10.74
C VAL A 536 5.31 1.99 -10.43
N GLY A 537 4.67 3.14 -10.35
CA GLY A 537 3.34 3.27 -9.78
C GLY A 537 2.18 2.70 -10.60
N TRP A 538 2.25 2.63 -11.94
CA TRP A 538 1.17 2.12 -12.82
C TRP A 538 -0.24 2.56 -12.39
N ASN A 539 -0.39 3.79 -11.92
CA ASN A 539 -1.64 4.31 -11.33
C ASN A 539 -2.18 3.49 -10.14
N TYR A 540 -1.33 2.76 -9.43
CA TYR A 540 -1.72 1.94 -8.27
C TYR A 540 -2.60 2.71 -7.29
N SER A 541 -2.11 3.83 -6.77
CA SER A 541 -2.81 4.64 -5.75
C SER A 541 -4.11 5.30 -6.25
N THR A 542 -4.30 5.41 -7.57
CA THR A 542 -5.44 6.13 -8.16
C THR A 542 -6.47 5.23 -8.83
N TYR A 543 -6.11 3.97 -9.13
CA TYR A 543 -6.97 3.10 -9.91
C TYR A 543 -7.20 1.71 -9.30
N THR A 544 -6.18 1.06 -8.74
CA THR A 544 -6.34 -0.32 -8.23
C THR A 544 -6.37 -0.41 -6.72
N TRP A 545 -5.61 0.40 -5.99
CA TRP A 545 -5.52 0.37 -4.53
C TRP A 545 -6.88 0.49 -3.85
N HIS A 546 -7.30 -0.55 -3.11
CA HIS A 546 -8.58 -0.68 -2.40
C HIS A 546 -9.83 -0.54 -3.29
N THR A 547 -9.77 -0.99 -4.55
CA THR A 547 -10.88 -0.84 -5.48
C THR A 547 -11.37 -2.14 -6.11
N ASN A 548 -12.56 -2.08 -6.72
CA ASN A 548 -13.11 -3.17 -7.52
C ASN A 548 -12.35 -3.43 -8.84
N ARG A 549 -11.34 -2.60 -9.16
CA ARG A 549 -10.51 -2.74 -10.38
C ARG A 549 -9.18 -3.44 -10.10
N ASP A 550 -8.93 -3.84 -8.87
CA ASP A 550 -7.73 -4.57 -8.51
C ASP A 550 -7.85 -6.07 -8.85
N THR A 551 -7.64 -6.39 -10.13
CA THR A 551 -7.86 -7.70 -10.74
C THR A 551 -6.63 -8.18 -11.51
N TYR A 552 -6.59 -9.48 -11.87
CA TYR A 552 -5.47 -10.13 -12.56
C TYR A 552 -4.94 -9.34 -13.77
N ASP A 553 -5.85 -8.80 -14.60
CA ASP A 553 -5.51 -8.06 -15.82
C ASP A 553 -4.83 -6.71 -15.59
N LYS A 554 -4.67 -6.30 -14.32
CA LYS A 554 -3.89 -5.12 -13.93
C LYS A 554 -2.44 -5.46 -13.58
N VAL A 555 -2.09 -6.75 -13.54
CA VAL A 555 -0.74 -7.19 -13.21
C VAL A 555 0.17 -7.10 -14.45
N VAL A 556 1.30 -6.42 -14.30
CA VAL A 556 2.37 -6.40 -15.31
C VAL A 556 3.29 -7.59 -15.06
N MET A 557 3.03 -8.71 -15.76
CA MET A 557 3.69 -10.00 -15.47
C MET A 557 5.21 -9.97 -15.68
N ASP A 558 5.71 -9.20 -16.61
CA ASP A 558 7.17 -9.07 -16.83
C ASP A 558 7.83 -8.32 -15.67
N ASP A 559 7.15 -7.31 -15.12
CA ASP A 559 7.61 -6.60 -13.94
C ASP A 559 7.55 -7.49 -12.69
N LEU A 560 6.52 -8.35 -12.56
CA LEU A 560 6.43 -9.33 -11.47
C LEU A 560 7.55 -10.38 -11.52
N LYS A 561 7.85 -10.94 -12.70
CA LYS A 561 9.00 -11.84 -12.90
C LYS A 561 10.33 -11.16 -12.56
N HIS A 562 10.49 -9.92 -13.01
CA HIS A 562 11.63 -9.09 -12.68
C HIS A 562 11.79 -8.93 -11.16
N ASN A 563 10.73 -8.56 -10.46
CA ASN A 563 10.75 -8.31 -9.02
C ASN A 563 11.06 -9.58 -8.21
N ALA A 564 10.47 -10.72 -8.59
CA ALA A 564 10.74 -12.00 -7.94
C ALA A 564 12.19 -12.45 -8.12
N THR A 565 12.75 -12.23 -9.31
CA THR A 565 14.14 -12.57 -9.61
C THR A 565 15.10 -11.64 -8.88
N LEU A 566 14.83 -10.34 -8.87
CA LEU A 566 15.59 -9.34 -8.11
C LEU A 566 15.58 -9.67 -6.61
N ALA A 567 14.41 -9.95 -6.05
CA ALA A 567 14.26 -10.31 -4.63
C ALA A 567 15.07 -11.57 -4.29
N ALA A 568 15.04 -12.60 -5.14
CA ALA A 568 15.83 -13.82 -4.95
C ALA A 568 17.33 -13.53 -4.98
N LEU A 569 17.81 -12.67 -5.89
CA LEU A 569 19.21 -12.26 -5.96
C LEU A 569 19.65 -11.46 -4.72
N MET A 570 18.81 -10.52 -4.27
CA MET A 570 19.11 -9.73 -3.06
C MET A 570 19.13 -10.59 -1.80
N VAL A 571 18.21 -11.54 -1.66
CA VAL A 571 18.18 -12.51 -0.56
C VAL A 571 19.42 -13.41 -0.59
N TYR A 572 19.81 -13.89 -1.78
CA TYR A 572 21.04 -14.65 -1.96
C TYR A 572 22.26 -13.84 -1.50
N ALA A 573 22.41 -12.61 -1.98
CA ALA A 573 23.52 -11.73 -1.61
C ALA A 573 23.57 -11.47 -0.10
N ALA A 574 22.44 -11.17 0.53
CA ALA A 574 22.33 -10.95 1.96
C ALA A 574 22.64 -12.23 2.77
N SER A 575 22.28 -13.40 2.24
CA SER A 575 22.59 -14.69 2.88
C SER A 575 24.10 -15.02 2.80
N GLU A 576 24.76 -14.67 1.70
CA GLU A 576 26.19 -14.92 1.49
C GLU A 576 27.09 -13.88 2.17
N ASP A 577 26.58 -12.72 2.57
CA ASP A 577 27.37 -11.67 3.19
C ASP A 577 28.11 -12.18 4.43
N PRO A 578 29.45 -12.06 4.49
CA PRO A 578 30.21 -12.57 5.62
C PRO A 578 29.90 -11.82 6.93
N THR A 579 29.47 -10.57 6.84
CA THR A 579 29.22 -9.69 7.98
C THR A 579 27.72 -9.57 8.28
N PHE A 580 27.42 -9.21 9.52
CA PHE A 580 26.05 -8.99 9.98
C PHE A 580 25.80 -7.48 10.11
N ILE A 581 24.65 -6.99 9.62
CA ILE A 581 24.29 -5.57 9.74
C ILE A 581 24.18 -5.18 11.21
N SER A 582 24.91 -4.15 11.61
CA SER A 582 24.86 -3.56 12.94
C SER A 582 23.45 -3.03 13.27
N ARG A 583 23.10 -3.09 14.55
CA ARG A 583 21.89 -2.41 15.08
C ARG A 583 22.21 -1.00 15.58
N GLU A 584 23.39 -0.51 15.31
CA GLU A 584 23.79 0.83 15.69
C GLU A 584 22.95 1.86 14.92
N LYS A 585 22.30 2.71 15.72
CA LYS A 585 21.44 3.76 15.19
C LYS A 585 22.28 4.93 14.70
N SER A 586 21.93 5.50 13.56
CA SER A 586 22.58 6.68 13.02
C SER A 586 22.52 7.84 14.02
N PRO A 587 23.67 8.46 14.42
CA PRO A 587 23.72 9.45 15.49
C PRO A 587 22.85 10.67 15.19
N GLY A 588 22.09 11.13 16.18
CA GLY A 588 21.29 12.35 16.09
C GLY A 588 20.09 12.30 15.16
N GLN A 589 19.77 11.15 14.58
CA GLN A 589 18.76 11.02 13.55
C GLN A 589 17.47 10.33 14.02
N TRP A 590 17.52 9.67 15.18
CA TRP A 590 16.34 9.01 15.75
C TRP A 590 15.54 9.99 16.59
N PRO A 591 14.24 10.23 16.30
CA PRO A 591 13.39 11.04 17.15
C PRO A 591 13.37 10.50 18.57
N ALA A 592 13.31 11.41 19.56
CA ALA A 592 13.29 11.04 20.98
C ALA A 592 12.11 10.12 21.32
N ASN A 593 11.04 10.17 20.53
CA ASN A 593 9.83 9.36 20.65
C ASN A 593 9.77 8.20 19.64
N TRP A 594 10.90 7.81 19.05
CA TRP A 594 10.92 6.64 18.18
C TRP A 594 10.76 5.36 18.99
N PRO A 595 9.91 4.44 18.58
CA PRO A 595 8.94 4.53 17.48
C PRO A 595 7.58 5.03 17.98
N ALA A 596 7.11 6.13 17.44
CA ALA A 596 5.87 6.76 17.87
C ALA A 596 4.61 5.88 17.61
N ASN A 597 4.69 4.95 16.67
CA ASN A 597 3.54 4.20 16.18
C ASN A 597 3.71 2.67 16.18
N CYS A 598 4.71 2.13 16.85
CA CYS A 598 4.86 0.69 16.99
C CYS A 598 3.98 0.20 18.13
N GLY A 599 2.70 0.01 17.83
CA GLY A 599 1.69 -0.37 18.81
C GLY A 599 1.82 -1.83 19.27
N THR A 600 1.15 -2.13 20.37
CA THR A 600 0.91 -3.53 20.77
C THR A 600 -0.11 -4.13 19.81
N PRO A 601 0.12 -5.33 19.24
CA PRO A 601 -0.81 -5.95 18.33
C PRO A 601 -2.16 -6.18 18.98
N PRO A 602 -3.28 -5.85 18.33
CA PRO A 602 -4.56 -6.34 18.77
C PRO A 602 -4.60 -7.84 18.51
N ARG A 603 -4.53 -8.64 19.57
CA ARG A 603 -4.65 -10.10 19.47
C ARG A 603 -6.09 -10.59 19.41
N SER A 604 -7.05 -9.70 19.47
CA SER A 604 -8.48 -9.95 19.45
C SER A 604 -9.20 -8.83 18.74
N THR A 605 -10.18 -9.22 17.96
CA THR A 605 -10.95 -8.41 17.03
C THR A 605 -12.10 -7.64 17.62
N LYS A 606 -12.19 -7.51 18.92
CA LYS A 606 -13.15 -6.54 19.44
C LYS A 606 -12.73 -5.18 18.90
N PRO A 607 -13.54 -4.55 18.00
CA PRO A 607 -13.25 -3.21 17.56
C PRO A 607 -12.96 -2.37 18.79
N ARG A 608 -11.89 -1.58 18.78
CA ARG A 608 -11.75 -0.52 19.77
C ARG A 608 -12.84 0.50 19.43
N LEU A 609 -13.98 0.34 20.11
CA LEU A 609 -15.09 1.29 20.06
C LEU A 609 -14.66 2.63 20.63
#